data_5bd2d313b55682e3e796a9d6555744dc
#
_entry.id   5bd2d313b55682e3e796a9d6555744dc
#
_cell.length_a   1.000
_cell.length_b   1.000
_cell.length_c   1.000
_cell.angle_alpha   90.00
_cell.angle_beta   90.00
_cell.angle_gamma   90.00
#
_symmetry.space_group_name_H-M   'P 1'
#
loop_
_entity.id
_entity.type
_entity.pdbx_description
1 polymer ?
#
loop_
_entity_poly.entity_id
_entity_poly.type
_entity_poly.pdbx_seq_one_letter_code
_entity_poly.pdbx_strand_id
1 'polypeptide(L)'
;LLNGVELDKLSGALLCVPVVNVPGFNAGARRFIDGVDLNHAFPGKKEGKPSEQYARAFLNMFLPACDYLVDIHTASQGNINSMYIFIKHLCKTRTVNTRCSVSSP
;
A
#
# COMPACT_ATOMS: atom_id res chain seq x y z
N LEU A 1 3.01 9.00 -11.10
CA LEU A 1 1.95 9.36 -10.15
C LEU A 1 2.09 10.82 -9.68
N LEU A 2 3.28 11.23 -9.23
CA LEU A 2 3.48 12.59 -8.69
C LEU A 2 3.45 13.69 -9.76
N ASN A 3 3.78 13.38 -11.01
CA ASN A 3 3.76 14.36 -12.11
C ASN A 3 2.35 14.89 -12.48
N GLY A 4 1.29 14.22 -12.01
CA GLY A 4 -0.09 14.66 -12.23
C GLY A 4 -0.73 15.37 -11.03
N VAL A 5 0.04 15.58 -9.95
CA VAL A 5 -0.46 16.28 -8.75
C VAL A 5 -0.20 17.77 -8.89
N GLU A 6 -1.25 18.54 -8.97
CA GLU A 6 -1.18 20.01 -8.95
C GLU A 6 -1.02 20.45 -7.48
N LEU A 7 0.23 20.67 -7.07
CA LEU A 7 0.59 20.95 -5.67
C LEU A 7 -0.06 22.24 -5.13
N ASP A 8 -0.30 23.20 -6.00
CA ASP A 8 -0.99 24.45 -5.69
C ASP A 8 -2.48 24.27 -5.37
N LYS A 9 -3.07 23.14 -5.81
CA LYS A 9 -4.45 22.76 -5.49
C LYS A 9 -4.56 21.76 -4.34
N LEU A 10 -3.44 21.29 -3.81
CA LEU A 10 -3.42 20.33 -2.71
C LEU A 10 -3.72 21.05 -1.39
N SER A 11 -4.84 20.70 -0.75
CA SER A 11 -5.13 21.12 0.63
C SER A 11 -4.71 20.02 1.60
N GLY A 12 -3.53 20.16 2.21
CA GLY A 12 -2.97 19.16 3.10
C GLY A 12 -1.61 18.65 2.67
N ALA A 13 -1.28 17.43 3.04
CA ALA A 13 -0.01 16.77 2.72
C ALA A 13 -0.24 15.42 2.05
N LEU A 14 0.60 15.09 1.08
CA LEU A 14 0.63 13.80 0.42
C LEU A 14 1.89 13.03 0.86
N LEU A 15 1.68 11.89 1.53
CA LEU A 15 2.74 10.95 1.85
C LEU A 15 2.71 9.82 0.82
N CYS A 16 3.78 9.68 0.06
CA CYS A 16 3.91 8.63 -0.95
C CYS A 16 4.97 7.61 -0.54
N VAL A 17 4.61 6.33 -0.49
CA VAL A 17 5.51 5.21 -0.27
C VAL A 17 5.59 4.40 -1.55
N PRO A 18 6.62 4.60 -2.39
CA PRO A 18 6.70 3.96 -3.72
C PRO A 18 6.79 2.44 -3.66
N VAL A 19 7.47 1.91 -2.65
CA VAL A 19 7.69 0.47 -2.46
C VAL A 19 7.47 0.12 -0.99
N VAL A 20 6.45 -0.68 -0.71
CA VAL A 20 6.18 -1.18 0.65
C VAL A 20 7.07 -2.38 0.97
N ASN A 21 7.24 -3.32 0.03
CA ASN A 21 8.11 -4.49 0.21
C ASN A 21 9.51 -4.24 -0.35
N VAL A 22 10.31 -3.41 0.30
CA VAL A 22 11.67 -3.07 -0.16
C VAL A 22 12.57 -4.30 -0.28
N PRO A 23 12.62 -5.25 0.68
CA PRO A 23 13.43 -6.46 0.52
C PRO A 23 13.01 -7.31 -0.68
N GLY A 24 11.71 -7.49 -0.88
CA GLY A 24 11.19 -8.22 -2.03
C GLY A 24 11.49 -7.51 -3.35
N PHE A 25 11.36 -6.19 -3.39
CA PHE A 25 11.69 -5.39 -4.56
C PHE A 25 13.15 -5.56 -4.97
N ASN A 26 14.07 -5.46 -4.02
CA ASN A 26 15.51 -5.63 -4.27
C ASN A 26 15.87 -7.05 -4.73
N ALA A 27 15.12 -8.04 -4.26
CA ALA A 27 15.31 -9.44 -4.64
C ALA A 27 14.54 -9.83 -5.93
N GLY A 28 13.79 -8.92 -6.55
CA GLY A 28 12.89 -9.24 -7.67
C GLY A 28 11.79 -10.25 -7.26
N ALA A 29 11.43 -10.30 -5.99
CA ALA A 29 10.51 -11.28 -5.43
C ALA A 29 9.24 -10.60 -4.90
N ARG A 30 8.09 -11.26 -5.12
CA ARG A 30 6.82 -10.81 -4.53
C ARG A 30 6.80 -10.97 -3.00
N ARG A 31 7.40 -12.06 -2.51
CA ARG A 31 7.35 -12.43 -1.10
C ARG A 31 8.35 -11.65 -0.27
N PHE A 32 8.04 -11.48 1.00
CA PHE A 32 8.96 -10.94 1.99
C PHE A 32 10.08 -11.95 2.30
N ILE A 33 11.12 -11.54 3.05
CA ILE A 33 12.32 -12.35 3.35
C ILE A 33 12.04 -13.68 4.03
N ASP A 34 10.91 -13.80 4.71
CA ASP A 34 10.43 -15.03 5.38
C ASP A 34 9.50 -15.88 4.51
N GLY A 35 9.38 -15.56 3.22
CA GLY A 35 8.56 -16.27 2.26
C GLY A 35 7.06 -15.96 2.32
N VAL A 36 6.63 -15.06 3.21
CA VAL A 36 5.23 -14.65 3.33
C VAL A 36 4.89 -13.56 2.32
N ASP A 37 3.72 -13.62 1.71
CA ASP A 37 3.19 -12.48 0.96
C ASP A 37 2.79 -11.36 1.93
N LEU A 38 3.47 -10.22 1.82
CA LEU A 38 3.31 -9.11 2.76
C LEU A 38 1.86 -8.60 2.81
N ASN A 39 1.13 -8.71 1.71
CA ASN A 39 -0.28 -8.34 1.66
C ASN A 39 -1.15 -9.14 2.66
N HIS A 40 -0.75 -10.38 2.96
CA HIS A 40 -1.44 -11.23 3.93
C HIS A 40 -0.91 -11.06 5.36
N ALA A 41 0.20 -10.36 5.53
CA ALA A 41 0.80 -10.13 6.85
C ALA A 41 0.11 -9.01 7.63
N PHE A 42 -0.54 -8.07 6.94
CA PHE A 42 -1.25 -6.95 7.58
C PHE A 42 -2.49 -7.41 8.36
N PRO A 43 -2.78 -6.81 9.52
CA PRO A 43 -2.14 -5.64 10.16
C PRO A 43 -0.85 -5.94 10.92
N GLY A 44 -0.38 -7.18 10.92
CA GLY A 44 0.82 -7.61 11.59
C GLY A 44 0.67 -7.88 13.09
N LYS A 45 1.74 -8.39 13.70
CA LYS A 45 1.83 -8.69 15.13
C LYS A 45 3.17 -8.22 15.69
N LYS A 46 3.20 -7.89 16.98
CA LYS A 46 4.41 -7.50 17.68
C LYS A 46 5.38 -8.68 17.82
N GLU A 47 4.83 -9.83 18.17
CA GLU A 47 5.56 -11.09 18.35
C GLU A 47 5.09 -12.08 17.28
N GLY A 48 5.65 -11.98 16.09
CA GLY A 48 5.28 -12.78 14.93
C GLY A 48 6.46 -12.99 14.00
N LYS A 49 6.19 -13.49 12.81
CA LYS A 49 7.19 -13.63 11.75
C LYS A 49 7.73 -12.25 11.33
N PRO A 50 8.91 -12.17 10.72
CA PRO A 50 9.48 -10.91 10.23
C PRO A 50 8.50 -10.07 9.39
N SER A 51 7.73 -10.70 8.51
CA SER A 51 6.68 -10.03 7.71
C SER A 51 5.58 -9.41 8.57
N GLU A 52 5.13 -10.10 9.63
CA GLU A 52 4.10 -9.60 10.52
C GLU A 52 4.61 -8.43 11.38
N GLN A 53 5.86 -8.54 11.86
CA GLN A 53 6.50 -7.45 12.62
C GLN A 53 6.69 -6.22 11.73
N TYR A 54 7.15 -6.43 10.50
CA TYR A 54 7.30 -5.36 9.51
C TYR A 54 5.98 -4.67 9.19
N ALA A 55 4.93 -5.46 8.89
CA ALA A 55 3.60 -4.94 8.60
C ALA A 55 3.04 -4.09 9.75
N ARG A 56 3.23 -4.56 11.01
CA ARG A 56 2.82 -3.80 12.18
C ARG A 56 3.60 -2.50 12.35
N ALA A 57 4.93 -2.55 12.20
CA ALA A 57 5.78 -1.37 12.32
C ALA A 57 5.40 -0.32 11.25
N PHE A 58 5.17 -0.77 10.03
CA PHE A 58 4.73 0.06 8.91
C PHE A 58 3.42 0.79 9.23
N LEU A 59 2.40 0.05 9.68
CA LEU A 59 1.13 0.67 10.04
C LEU A 59 1.24 1.64 11.20
N ASN A 60 1.99 1.28 12.23
CA ASN A 60 2.18 2.15 13.40
C ASN A 60 2.92 3.46 13.06
N MET A 61 3.79 3.42 12.04
CA MET A 61 4.52 4.59 11.59
C MET A 61 3.65 5.53 10.75
N PHE A 62 2.88 4.98 9.83
CA PHE A 62 2.21 5.79 8.80
C PHE A 62 0.75 6.10 9.11
N LEU A 63 -0.02 5.15 9.67
CA LEU A 63 -1.45 5.37 9.93
C LEU A 63 -1.77 6.56 10.84
N PRO A 64 -1.02 6.83 11.93
CA PRO A 64 -1.34 7.96 12.79
C PRO A 64 -1.16 9.32 12.10
N ALA A 65 -0.38 9.37 11.02
CA ALA A 65 -0.09 10.58 10.26
C ALA A 65 -1.04 10.79 9.07
N CYS A 66 -1.98 9.86 8.83
CA CYS A 66 -2.83 9.86 7.64
C CYS A 66 -4.30 9.92 8.01
N ASP A 67 -5.06 10.82 7.38
CA ASP A 67 -6.53 10.81 7.41
C ASP A 67 -7.10 9.81 6.40
N TYR A 68 -6.39 9.61 5.29
CA TYR A 68 -6.77 8.71 4.19
C TYR A 68 -5.59 7.86 3.77
N LEU A 69 -5.85 6.63 3.41
CA LEU A 69 -4.87 5.69 2.85
C LEU A 69 -5.39 5.16 1.51
N VAL A 70 -4.53 5.21 0.50
CA VAL A 70 -4.76 4.56 -0.80
C VAL A 70 -3.67 3.53 -1.01
N ASP A 71 -4.06 2.27 -1.18
CA ASP A 71 -3.17 1.16 -1.46
C ASP A 71 -3.30 0.78 -2.94
N ILE A 72 -2.19 0.84 -3.67
CA ILE A 72 -2.15 0.65 -5.13
C ILE A 72 -1.34 -0.62 -5.41
N HIS A 73 -1.96 -1.55 -6.10
CA HIS A 73 -1.34 -2.81 -6.48
C HIS A 73 -1.11 -2.91 -7.98
N THR A 74 -0.03 -3.60 -8.35
CA THR A 74 0.20 -4.08 -9.72
C THR A 74 -0.02 -5.58 -9.78
N ALA A 75 -0.36 -6.08 -10.97
CA ALA A 75 -0.42 -7.52 -11.20
C ALA A 75 0.97 -8.18 -11.08
N SER A 76 1.02 -9.40 -10.56
CA SER A 76 2.25 -10.19 -10.49
C SER A 76 2.48 -10.95 -11.80
N GLN A 77 3.75 -11.17 -12.17
CA GLN A 77 4.17 -12.09 -13.24
C GLN A 77 3.60 -11.78 -14.64
N GLY A 78 3.54 -10.49 -15.00
CA GLY A 78 3.10 -10.07 -16.33
C GLY A 78 1.60 -10.19 -16.60
N ASN A 79 0.81 -10.50 -15.58
CA ASN A 79 -0.64 -10.48 -15.69
C ASN A 79 -1.17 -9.05 -15.72
N ILE A 80 -2.21 -8.82 -16.51
CA ILE A 80 -2.96 -7.58 -16.50
C ILE A 80 -4.13 -7.76 -15.54
N ASN A 81 -4.14 -6.97 -14.46
CA ASN A 81 -5.28 -6.91 -13.57
C ASN A 81 -6.20 -5.75 -13.96
N SER A 82 -7.49 -6.01 -13.90
CA SER A 82 -8.44 -4.91 -13.80
C SER A 82 -8.12 -4.11 -12.54
N MET A 83 -8.28 -2.78 -12.58
CA MET A 83 -8.08 -1.95 -11.42
C MET A 83 -9.10 -2.33 -10.33
N TYR A 84 -8.60 -2.74 -9.19
CA TYR A 84 -9.44 -3.04 -8.01
C TYR A 84 -8.80 -2.45 -6.76
N ILE A 85 -9.65 -2.06 -5.83
CA ILE A 85 -9.24 -1.48 -4.56
C ILE A 85 -9.63 -2.46 -3.46
N PHE A 86 -8.66 -2.86 -2.65
CA PHE A 86 -8.94 -3.57 -1.40
C PHE A 86 -9.28 -2.58 -0.30
N ILE A 87 -10.48 -2.68 0.25
CA ILE A 87 -10.86 -1.92 1.43
C ILE A 87 -10.80 -2.86 2.62
N LYS A 88 -9.75 -2.73 3.45
CA LYS A 88 -9.78 -3.28 4.81
C LYS A 88 -10.30 -2.21 5.75
N HIS A 89 -11.38 -2.51 6.45
CA HIS A 89 -11.95 -1.64 7.46
C HIS A 89 -10.96 -1.51 8.64
N LEU A 90 -10.18 -0.45 8.65
CA LEU A 90 -9.37 -0.06 9.80
C LEU A 90 -10.13 1.00 10.57
N CYS A 91 -10.47 0.69 11.79
CA CYS A 91 -11.46 1.36 12.64
C CYS A 91 -11.11 2.79 13.11
N LYS A 92 -10.45 3.64 12.33
CA LYS A 92 -10.31 5.09 12.60
C LYS A 92 -9.94 5.93 11.36
N THR A 93 -9.65 5.31 10.24
CA THR A 93 -9.28 6.05 9.03
C THR A 93 -10.46 6.07 8.07
N ARG A 94 -10.89 7.25 7.64
CA ARG A 94 -11.91 7.39 6.60
C ARG A 94 -11.34 6.85 5.28
N THR A 95 -11.86 5.72 4.84
CA THR A 95 -11.50 5.15 3.54
C THR A 95 -12.32 5.83 2.45
N VAL A 96 -11.65 6.48 1.51
CA VAL A 96 -12.30 7.02 0.32
C VAL A 96 -12.33 5.96 -0.76
N ASN A 97 -13.52 5.59 -1.19
CA ASN A 97 -13.76 4.68 -2.29
C ASN A 97 -13.63 5.48 -3.61
N THR A 98 -12.46 5.47 -4.22
CA THR A 98 -12.27 6.13 -5.52
C THR A 98 -12.26 5.07 -6.61
N ARG A 99 -13.35 5.01 -7.38
CA ARG A 99 -13.34 4.31 -8.67
C ARG A 99 -12.54 5.17 -9.67
N CYS A 100 -11.31 4.79 -9.93
CA CYS A 100 -10.62 5.29 -11.10
C CYS A 100 -11.03 4.46 -12.32
N SER A 101 -11.80 5.05 -13.21
CA SER A 101 -11.97 4.53 -14.56
C SER A 101 -10.79 5.01 -15.40
N VAL A 102 -9.90 4.10 -15.78
CA VAL A 102 -8.89 4.38 -16.79
C VAL A 102 -9.54 4.12 -18.16
N SER A 103 -9.80 5.17 -18.90
CA SER A 103 -10.08 5.06 -20.33
C SER A 103 -8.77 4.72 -21.02
N SER A 104 -8.68 3.54 -21.62
CA SER A 104 -7.60 3.17 -22.52
C SER A 104 -7.66 4.02 -23.79
N PRO A 105 -6.50 4.38 -24.39
CA PRO A 105 -6.44 5.05 -25.67
C PRO A 105 -6.94 4.17 -26.81
#